data_6ba2d3a4add712add27ceb205222ee0b
#
_entry.id   6ba2d3a4add712add27ceb205222ee0b
#
_cell.length_a   1.000
_cell.length_b   1.000
_cell.length_c   1.000
_cell.angle_alpha   90.00
_cell.angle_beta   90.00
_cell.angle_gamma   90.00
#
_symmetry.space_group_name_H-M   'P 1'
#
loop_
_entity.id
_entity.type
_entity.pdbx_description
1 polymer ?
#
loop_
_entity_poly.entity_id
_entity_poly.type
_entity_poly.pdbx_seq_one_letter_code
_entity_poly.pdbx_strand_id
1 'polypeptide(L)'
;MLKYLILFVFAGAISLLFTPVVRQLARRFGVLDHPGERKIHGKPIPRLGGFSIFIAFNAVLLASHQIDFFYFPLSFAKDFKHGWFFVASLIILGLGAVDDFRRISPKFKLLIQIIAGLIVALTCYKIEVIDLHFGTIRFGIWAIPVTVLWVVAITNAINLLDGLDGLASGTSLIVCIAMFTISLINQNIGVALISVILAGSILGFLKYNFYPASIFLGDSGAYYLGFMLSALSLLSNMKGTTALAILVPIIALGLPIMDTLLSMLRRLLQSLDVTADDKEKNMVKFFFSKGKSMVKPDKDHIHHRLLKLGLSQRNAVLTLYVVTFILGAIALSAVYFRNIDQALLITAIALASYIGVRKLGYNEIQFLRDGTLVPLFESSMVSRRLFRVFVDVSFIALSYYLALLFRFEGDFSPAVREHYLSTIP
;
A
#
# COMPACT_ATOMS: atom_id res chain seq x y z
N MET A 1 13.26 12.00 22.21
CA MET A 1 12.40 10.80 22.42
C MET A 1 11.17 11.13 23.27
N LEU A 2 11.28 11.77 24.43
CA LEU A 2 10.15 12.09 25.32
C LEU A 2 9.01 12.82 24.58
N LYS A 3 9.31 13.83 23.76
CA LYS A 3 8.30 14.57 22.98
C LYS A 3 7.45 13.66 22.07
N TYR A 4 8.07 12.74 21.36
CA TYR A 4 7.36 11.78 20.53
C TYR A 4 6.46 10.85 21.33
N LEU A 5 6.94 10.38 22.48
CA LEU A 5 6.15 9.53 23.38
C LEU A 5 4.90 10.27 23.88
N ILE A 6 5.06 11.52 24.28
CA ILE A 6 3.94 12.35 24.74
C ILE A 6 2.91 12.52 23.62
N LEU A 7 3.33 12.86 22.39
CA LEU A 7 2.43 13.03 21.25
C LEU A 7 1.71 11.71 20.90
N PHE A 8 2.41 10.59 20.94
CA PHE A 8 1.83 9.26 20.76
C PHE A 8 0.73 8.96 21.77
N VAL A 9 1.03 9.18 23.07
CA VAL A 9 0.08 8.92 24.16
C VAL A 9 -1.13 9.85 24.07
N PHE A 10 -0.92 11.14 23.80
CA PHE A 10 -2.02 12.10 23.64
C PHE A 10 -2.92 11.74 22.45
N ALA A 11 -2.35 11.41 21.29
CA ALA A 11 -3.11 10.99 20.13
C ALA A 11 -3.91 9.71 20.41
N GLY A 12 -3.28 8.75 21.11
CA GLY A 12 -3.96 7.53 21.56
C GLY A 12 -5.10 7.80 22.52
N ALA A 13 -4.88 8.67 23.51
CA ALA A 13 -5.90 9.04 24.49
C ALA A 13 -7.09 9.77 23.83
N ILE A 14 -6.84 10.73 22.95
CA ILE A 14 -7.91 11.43 22.22
C ILE A 14 -8.71 10.45 21.37
N SER A 15 -8.05 9.59 20.59
CA SER A 15 -8.73 8.59 19.77
C SER A 15 -9.54 7.61 20.62
N LEU A 16 -8.99 7.16 21.74
CA LEU A 16 -9.67 6.29 22.70
C LEU A 16 -10.95 6.92 23.26
N LEU A 17 -10.91 8.21 23.60
CA LEU A 17 -12.04 8.96 24.14
C LEU A 17 -13.09 9.30 23.09
N PHE A 18 -12.67 9.63 21.86
CA PHE A 18 -13.59 10.02 20.79
C PHE A 18 -14.24 8.83 20.07
N THR A 19 -13.61 7.65 20.06
CA THR A 19 -14.19 6.48 19.38
C THR A 19 -15.57 6.08 19.90
N PRO A 20 -15.85 6.06 21.23
CA PRO A 20 -17.22 5.81 21.72
C PRO A 20 -18.23 6.86 21.26
N VAL A 21 -17.81 8.14 21.16
CA VAL A 21 -18.67 9.24 20.68
C VAL A 21 -19.00 9.02 19.20
N VAL A 22 -17.99 8.77 18.36
CA VAL A 22 -18.18 8.45 16.93
C VAL A 22 -19.07 7.23 16.75
N ARG A 23 -18.86 6.18 17.56
CA ARG A 23 -19.70 4.96 17.56
C ARG A 23 -21.16 5.30 17.85
N GLN A 24 -21.42 6.16 18.84
CA GLN A 24 -22.79 6.55 19.19
C GLN A 24 -23.44 7.41 18.09
N LEU A 25 -22.67 8.34 17.48
CA LEU A 25 -23.12 9.13 16.35
C LEU A 25 -23.44 8.26 15.13
N ALA A 26 -22.57 7.29 14.79
CA ALA A 26 -22.81 6.37 13.71
C ALA A 26 -24.10 5.55 13.91
N ARG A 27 -24.39 5.12 15.17
CA ARG A 27 -25.66 4.47 15.52
C ARG A 27 -26.85 5.42 15.34
N ARG A 28 -26.73 6.67 15.81
CA ARG A 28 -27.80 7.67 15.72
C ARG A 28 -28.15 8.01 14.27
N PHE A 29 -27.14 8.10 13.41
CA PHE A 29 -27.33 8.37 11.97
C PHE A 29 -27.63 7.12 11.14
N GLY A 30 -27.71 5.94 11.76
CA GLY A 30 -28.02 4.69 11.06
C GLY A 30 -26.90 4.20 10.12
N VAL A 31 -25.65 4.65 10.32
CA VAL A 31 -24.49 4.23 9.52
C VAL A 31 -23.97 2.92 10.09
N LEU A 32 -24.69 1.83 9.77
CA LEU A 32 -24.46 0.50 10.31
C LEU A 32 -24.15 -0.49 9.20
N ASP A 33 -23.23 -1.39 9.46
CA ASP A 33 -23.03 -2.57 8.67
C ASP A 33 -23.94 -3.69 9.15
N HIS A 34 -24.97 -4.01 8.36
CA HIS A 34 -25.93 -5.05 8.72
C HIS A 34 -25.37 -6.44 8.40
N PRO A 35 -25.72 -7.46 9.21
CA PRO A 35 -25.40 -8.84 8.92
C PRO A 35 -25.91 -9.26 7.54
N GLY A 36 -25.19 -10.16 6.88
CA GLY A 36 -25.58 -10.70 5.57
C GLY A 36 -24.89 -12.04 5.35
N GLU A 37 -25.36 -12.83 4.39
CA GLU A 37 -24.83 -14.18 4.09
C GLU A 37 -23.32 -14.23 3.83
N ARG A 38 -22.68 -13.08 3.56
CA ARG A 38 -21.26 -12.96 3.24
C ARG A 38 -20.45 -12.33 4.38
N LYS A 39 -21.08 -12.01 5.52
CA LYS A 39 -20.47 -11.27 6.62
C LYS A 39 -20.29 -12.16 7.84
N ILE A 40 -19.20 -11.97 8.55
CA ILE A 40 -18.78 -12.82 9.67
C ILE A 40 -19.49 -12.41 10.97
N HIS A 41 -20.04 -11.19 11.04
CA HIS A 41 -20.68 -10.65 12.24
C HIS A 41 -22.20 -10.89 12.24
N GLY A 42 -22.75 -11.27 13.42
CA GLY A 42 -24.18 -11.56 13.60
C GLY A 42 -25.03 -10.38 14.08
N LYS A 43 -24.44 -9.20 14.35
CA LYS A 43 -25.13 -8.00 14.83
C LYS A 43 -24.72 -6.79 13.99
N PRO A 44 -25.61 -5.77 13.81
CA PRO A 44 -25.25 -4.53 13.15
C PRO A 44 -24.09 -3.82 13.86
N ILE A 45 -23.02 -3.52 13.15
CA ILE A 45 -21.82 -2.83 13.69
C ILE A 45 -21.72 -1.45 13.07
N PRO A 46 -21.54 -0.39 13.89
CA PRO A 46 -21.32 0.98 13.40
C PRO A 46 -20.06 1.08 12.53
N ARG A 47 -20.13 1.90 11.48
CA ARG A 47 -19.01 2.35 10.66
C ARG A 47 -18.60 3.76 11.07
N LEU A 48 -17.74 4.45 10.36
CA LEU A 48 -17.20 5.80 10.59
C LEU A 48 -16.03 5.85 11.59
N GLY A 49 -15.39 4.72 11.91
CA GLY A 49 -14.24 4.69 12.82
C GLY A 49 -13.08 5.61 12.40
N GLY A 50 -12.93 5.86 11.10
CA GLY A 50 -11.94 6.78 10.55
C GLY A 50 -12.01 8.20 11.10
N PHE A 51 -13.20 8.68 11.48
CA PHE A 51 -13.35 10.01 12.08
C PHE A 51 -12.64 10.14 13.44
N SER A 52 -12.62 9.09 14.25
CA SER A 52 -11.91 9.14 15.53
C SER A 52 -10.40 9.27 15.34
N ILE A 53 -9.85 8.57 14.35
CA ILE A 53 -8.43 8.67 13.97
C ILE A 53 -8.13 10.06 13.42
N PHE A 54 -8.95 10.55 12.50
CA PHE A 54 -8.79 11.87 11.89
C PHE A 54 -8.83 12.99 12.92
N ILE A 55 -9.81 12.98 13.84
CA ILE A 55 -9.94 13.98 14.90
C ILE A 55 -8.72 13.95 15.82
N ALA A 56 -8.33 12.75 16.28
CA ALA A 56 -7.20 12.60 17.19
C ALA A 56 -5.88 13.07 16.53
N PHE A 57 -5.64 12.65 15.29
CA PHE A 57 -4.46 13.05 14.54
C PHE A 57 -4.36 14.57 14.38
N ASN A 58 -5.41 15.19 13.87
CA ASN A 58 -5.40 16.64 13.60
C ASN A 58 -5.40 17.48 14.88
N ALA A 59 -6.11 17.06 15.92
CA ALA A 59 -6.10 17.76 17.22
C ALA A 59 -4.69 17.80 17.82
N VAL A 60 -3.97 16.66 17.81
CA VAL A 60 -2.60 16.61 18.33
C VAL A 60 -1.61 17.31 17.41
N LEU A 61 -1.78 17.22 16.09
CA LEU A 61 -0.94 17.93 15.13
C LEU A 61 -1.07 19.44 15.32
N LEU A 62 -2.28 19.97 15.45
CA LEU A 62 -2.54 21.39 15.70
C LEU A 62 -2.02 21.83 17.07
N ALA A 63 -2.26 21.03 18.12
CA ALA A 63 -1.76 21.33 19.46
C ALA A 63 -0.22 21.35 19.52
N SER A 64 0.44 20.43 18.80
CA SER A 64 1.90 20.37 18.73
C SER A 64 2.53 21.62 18.10
N HIS A 65 1.77 22.36 17.30
CA HIS A 65 2.21 23.61 16.69
C HIS A 65 2.06 24.81 17.63
N GLN A 66 1.10 24.78 18.54
CA GLN A 66 0.80 25.88 19.45
C GLN A 66 1.61 25.85 20.75
N ILE A 67 2.19 24.71 21.10
CA ILE A 67 2.92 24.54 22.37
C ILE A 67 4.42 24.58 22.11
N ASP A 68 5.10 25.61 22.65
CA ASP A 68 6.56 25.83 22.49
C ASP A 68 7.40 24.60 22.88
N PHE A 69 6.98 23.83 23.87
CA PHE A 69 7.65 22.60 24.27
C PHE A 69 7.72 21.58 23.13
N PHE A 70 6.69 21.53 22.28
CA PHE A 70 6.63 20.68 21.10
C PHE A 70 7.11 21.39 19.84
N TYR A 71 7.62 22.64 20.00
CA TYR A 71 8.12 23.39 18.85
C TYR A 71 9.14 22.54 18.08
N PHE A 72 8.64 21.88 17.11
CA PHE A 72 9.45 21.40 16.01
C PHE A 72 9.61 22.59 15.07
N PRO A 73 10.80 22.87 14.53
CA PRO A 73 10.99 23.87 13.48
C PRO A 73 10.29 23.35 12.21
N LEU A 74 8.99 23.26 12.31
CA LEU A 74 8.10 22.99 11.22
C LEU A 74 7.83 24.37 10.59
N SER A 75 8.58 24.67 9.55
CA SER A 75 8.06 25.47 8.44
C SER A 75 6.71 24.88 7.93
N PHE A 76 6.27 23.78 8.53
CA PHE A 76 5.09 22.98 8.23
C PHE A 76 3.79 23.81 8.26
N ALA A 77 3.60 24.72 9.16
CA ALA A 77 2.35 25.49 9.22
C ALA A 77 2.37 26.79 8.40
N LYS A 78 3.56 27.27 8.01
CA LYS A 78 3.70 28.47 7.19
C LYS A 78 3.76 28.19 5.69
N ASP A 79 4.06 26.94 5.31
CA ASP A 79 4.11 26.56 3.91
C ASP A 79 2.71 26.24 3.38
N PHE A 80 2.30 26.96 2.36
CA PHE A 80 1.08 26.74 1.55
C PHE A 80 0.83 25.25 1.21
N LYS A 81 1.87 24.45 1.14
CA LYS A 81 1.82 23.00 0.87
C LYS A 81 1.01 22.21 1.89
N HIS A 82 1.07 22.56 3.17
CA HIS A 82 0.42 21.81 4.24
C HIS A 82 -1.09 22.04 4.30
N GLY A 83 -1.53 23.25 3.95
CA GLY A 83 -2.95 23.54 3.78
C GLY A 83 -3.58 22.64 2.69
N TRP A 84 -2.91 22.48 1.57
CA TRP A 84 -3.39 21.63 0.49
C TRP A 84 -3.37 20.13 0.84
N PHE A 85 -2.39 19.68 1.60
CA PHE A 85 -2.37 18.33 2.13
C PHE A 85 -3.57 18.06 3.05
N PHE A 86 -3.87 18.98 3.94
CA PHE A 86 -5.05 18.89 4.81
C PHE A 86 -6.35 18.86 3.98
N VAL A 87 -6.48 19.73 2.98
CA VAL A 87 -7.63 19.74 2.04
C VAL A 87 -7.76 18.39 1.34
N ALA A 88 -6.67 17.83 0.80
CA ALA A 88 -6.70 16.53 0.15
C ALA A 88 -7.12 15.40 1.12
N SER A 89 -6.63 15.45 2.37
CA SER A 89 -7.01 14.49 3.40
C SER A 89 -8.50 14.57 3.79
N LEU A 90 -9.06 15.78 3.84
CA LEU A 90 -10.50 16.01 4.04
C LEU A 90 -11.35 15.50 2.88
N ILE A 91 -10.89 15.70 1.64
CA ILE A 91 -11.57 15.19 0.44
C ILE A 91 -11.64 13.66 0.50
N ILE A 92 -10.55 13.00 0.85
CA ILE A 92 -10.50 11.54 0.96
C ILE A 92 -11.34 11.03 2.13
N LEU A 93 -11.29 11.66 3.29
CA LEU A 93 -12.15 11.31 4.44
C LEU A 93 -13.63 11.49 4.07
N GLY A 94 -13.97 12.61 3.42
CA GLY A 94 -15.32 12.91 2.95
C GLY A 94 -15.82 11.91 1.92
N LEU A 95 -14.98 11.52 0.96
CA LEU A 95 -15.30 10.46 0.01
C LEU A 95 -15.68 9.16 0.71
N GLY A 96 -14.85 8.70 1.64
CA GLY A 96 -15.11 7.47 2.40
C GLY A 96 -16.35 7.60 3.29
N ALA A 97 -16.56 8.77 3.91
CA ALA A 97 -17.76 9.04 4.69
C ALA A 97 -19.04 8.92 3.84
N VAL A 98 -19.07 9.56 2.67
CA VAL A 98 -20.23 9.45 1.76
C VAL A 98 -20.45 8.01 1.32
N ASP A 99 -19.38 7.24 1.10
CA ASP A 99 -19.47 5.81 0.75
C ASP A 99 -20.00 4.96 1.91
N ASP A 100 -19.62 5.26 3.16
CA ASP A 100 -20.16 4.62 4.36
C ASP A 100 -21.67 4.89 4.55
N PHE A 101 -22.14 6.09 4.16
CA PHE A 101 -23.57 6.45 4.20
C PHE A 101 -24.36 5.92 2.99
N ARG A 102 -23.79 6.05 1.79
CA ARG A 102 -24.45 5.70 0.51
C ARG A 102 -23.41 5.13 -0.43
N ARG A 103 -23.56 3.89 -0.84
CA ARG A 103 -22.64 3.25 -1.79
C ARG A 103 -22.47 4.10 -3.07
N ILE A 104 -21.22 4.49 -3.31
CA ILE A 104 -20.83 5.29 -4.48
C ILE A 104 -20.29 4.37 -5.57
N SER A 105 -20.45 4.79 -6.83
CA SER A 105 -19.89 4.04 -7.96
C SER A 105 -18.36 4.03 -7.94
N PRO A 106 -17.71 2.91 -8.30
CA PRO A 106 -16.24 2.82 -8.32
C PRO A 106 -15.54 3.88 -9.16
N LYS A 107 -16.19 4.31 -10.26
CA LYS A 107 -15.65 5.35 -11.14
C LYS A 107 -15.58 6.72 -10.43
N PHE A 108 -16.61 7.05 -9.65
CA PHE A 108 -16.65 8.30 -8.89
C PHE A 108 -15.62 8.28 -7.76
N LYS A 109 -15.47 7.14 -7.05
CA LYS A 109 -14.43 6.97 -6.05
C LYS A 109 -13.04 7.21 -6.64
N LEU A 110 -12.75 6.57 -7.77
CA LEU A 110 -11.48 6.73 -8.46
C LEU A 110 -11.23 8.18 -8.89
N LEU A 111 -12.24 8.88 -9.41
CA LEU A 111 -12.14 10.28 -9.80
C LEU A 111 -11.72 11.18 -8.63
N ILE A 112 -12.38 11.04 -7.48
CA ILE A 112 -12.06 11.84 -6.28
C ILE A 112 -10.67 11.50 -5.73
N GLN A 113 -10.28 10.23 -5.76
CA GLN A 113 -8.92 9.81 -5.36
C GLN A 113 -7.86 10.40 -6.31
N ILE A 114 -8.13 10.45 -7.62
CA ILE A 114 -7.25 11.10 -8.59
C ILE A 114 -7.14 12.59 -8.30
N ILE A 115 -8.23 13.28 -7.99
CA ILE A 115 -8.22 14.70 -7.62
C ILE A 115 -7.35 14.93 -6.36
N ALA A 116 -7.53 14.13 -5.32
CA ALA A 116 -6.71 14.23 -4.12
C ALA A 116 -5.22 13.93 -4.41
N GLY A 117 -4.94 12.91 -5.23
CA GLY A 117 -3.59 12.59 -5.69
C GLY A 117 -2.95 13.72 -6.52
N LEU A 118 -3.72 14.39 -7.38
CA LEU A 118 -3.29 15.56 -8.15
C LEU A 118 -2.96 16.75 -7.22
N ILE A 119 -3.78 17.01 -6.21
CA ILE A 119 -3.48 18.05 -5.22
C ILE A 119 -2.12 17.75 -4.56
N VAL A 120 -1.89 16.52 -4.11
CA VAL A 120 -0.59 16.13 -3.53
C VAL A 120 0.55 16.30 -4.52
N ALA A 121 0.41 15.81 -5.75
CA ALA A 121 1.46 15.82 -6.75
C ALA A 121 1.82 17.24 -7.23
N LEU A 122 0.84 18.15 -7.30
CA LEU A 122 1.04 19.51 -7.80
C LEU A 122 1.49 20.48 -6.70
N THR A 123 1.03 20.28 -5.45
CA THR A 123 1.23 21.26 -4.38
C THR A 123 2.19 20.80 -3.29
N CYS A 124 2.30 19.48 -3.08
CA CYS A 124 3.05 18.95 -1.94
C CYS A 124 4.30 18.17 -2.39
N TYR A 125 4.11 16.98 -2.91
CA TYR A 125 5.19 15.99 -3.10
C TYR A 125 4.99 15.19 -4.38
N LYS A 126 6.07 14.98 -5.13
CA LYS A 126 6.06 14.14 -6.34
C LYS A 126 7.29 13.26 -6.44
N ILE A 127 7.12 12.10 -7.05
CA ILE A 127 8.20 11.17 -7.37
C ILE A 127 8.90 11.67 -8.63
N GLU A 128 9.97 12.45 -8.46
CA GLU A 128 10.71 13.00 -9.60
C GLU A 128 11.79 12.07 -10.10
N VAL A 129 12.45 11.37 -9.18
CA VAL A 129 13.64 10.58 -9.45
C VAL A 129 13.60 9.29 -8.65
N ILE A 130 13.99 8.20 -9.27
CA ILE A 130 14.31 6.92 -8.60
C ILE A 130 15.74 6.58 -8.97
N ASP A 131 16.64 6.63 -7.98
CA ASP A 131 18.02 6.19 -8.15
C ASP A 131 18.10 4.70 -7.87
N LEU A 132 18.38 3.94 -8.90
CA LEU A 132 18.68 2.52 -8.83
C LEU A 132 20.21 2.34 -8.91
N HIS A 133 20.73 1.24 -8.33
CA HIS A 133 22.18 0.96 -8.37
C HIS A 133 22.77 0.97 -9.79
N PHE A 134 21.96 0.64 -10.78
CA PHE A 134 22.34 0.58 -12.20
C PHE A 134 21.99 1.84 -13.00
N GLY A 135 21.37 2.85 -12.39
CA GLY A 135 21.04 4.11 -13.07
C GLY A 135 19.93 4.88 -12.41
N THR A 136 19.83 6.14 -12.78
CA THR A 136 18.82 7.08 -12.28
C THR A 136 17.67 7.19 -13.27
N ILE A 137 16.46 6.85 -12.85
CA ILE A 137 15.23 7.07 -13.62
C ILE A 137 14.68 8.45 -13.25
N ARG A 138 14.65 9.37 -14.21
CA ARG A 138 14.03 10.68 -14.06
C ARG A 138 12.69 10.69 -14.77
N PHE A 139 11.61 10.91 -14.03
CA PHE A 139 10.26 10.88 -14.58
C PHE A 139 9.86 12.13 -15.36
N GLY A 140 10.48 13.29 -15.11
CA GLY A 140 10.12 14.53 -15.78
C GLY A 140 8.61 14.80 -15.70
N ILE A 141 7.95 14.93 -16.86
CA ILE A 141 6.50 15.16 -16.94
C ILE A 141 5.68 14.00 -16.36
N TRP A 142 6.20 12.77 -16.37
CA TRP A 142 5.56 11.59 -15.81
C TRP A 142 5.56 11.54 -14.28
N ALA A 143 6.31 12.43 -13.61
CA ALA A 143 6.34 12.49 -12.15
C ALA A 143 4.95 12.70 -11.54
N ILE A 144 4.09 13.52 -12.17
CA ILE A 144 2.72 13.76 -11.71
C ILE A 144 1.85 12.50 -11.84
N PRO A 145 1.72 11.87 -13.04
CA PRO A 145 0.92 10.65 -13.18
C PRO A 145 1.40 9.51 -12.28
N VAL A 146 2.72 9.33 -12.13
CA VAL A 146 3.30 8.29 -11.25
C VAL A 146 2.94 8.54 -9.79
N THR A 147 3.02 9.79 -9.35
CA THR A 147 2.64 10.15 -7.96
C THR A 147 1.14 9.94 -7.71
N VAL A 148 0.29 10.36 -8.65
CA VAL A 148 -1.18 10.14 -8.56
C VAL A 148 -1.48 8.64 -8.51
N LEU A 149 -0.86 7.85 -9.38
CA LEU A 149 -1.03 6.40 -9.39
C LEU A 149 -0.61 5.78 -8.05
N TRP A 150 0.51 6.23 -7.47
CA TRP A 150 0.98 5.79 -6.16
C TRP A 150 -0.04 6.06 -5.06
N VAL A 151 -0.53 7.31 -4.96
CA VAL A 151 -1.53 7.70 -3.95
C VAL A 151 -2.81 6.86 -4.09
N VAL A 152 -3.32 6.73 -5.32
CA VAL A 152 -4.53 5.94 -5.62
C VAL A 152 -4.31 4.46 -5.29
N ALA A 153 -3.17 3.90 -5.68
CA ALA A 153 -2.86 2.48 -5.48
C ALA A 153 -2.81 2.14 -3.99
N ILE A 154 -2.07 2.90 -3.17
CA ILE A 154 -1.96 2.63 -1.73
C ILE A 154 -3.29 2.88 -1.01
N THR A 155 -4.02 3.94 -1.40
CA THR A 155 -5.35 4.22 -0.82
C THR A 155 -6.31 3.04 -1.04
N ASN A 156 -6.34 2.49 -2.25
CA ASN A 156 -7.18 1.32 -2.54
C ASN A 156 -6.62 0.02 -1.93
N ALA A 157 -5.29 -0.12 -1.83
CA ALA A 157 -4.69 -1.30 -1.21
C ALA A 157 -5.07 -1.44 0.27
N ILE A 158 -5.05 -0.33 1.03
CA ILE A 158 -5.50 -0.34 2.44
C ILE A 158 -7.01 -0.57 2.53
N ASN A 159 -7.80 -0.01 1.63
CA ASN A 159 -9.25 -0.26 1.60
C ASN A 159 -9.58 -1.73 1.31
N LEU A 160 -8.88 -2.37 0.38
CA LEU A 160 -9.04 -3.79 0.10
C LEU A 160 -8.61 -4.69 1.28
N LEU A 161 -7.66 -4.23 2.09
CA LEU A 161 -7.21 -4.93 3.29
C LEU A 161 -8.23 -4.84 4.44
N ASP A 162 -9.16 -3.87 4.43
CA ASP A 162 -10.17 -3.66 5.48
C ASP A 162 -11.33 -4.67 5.41
N GLY A 163 -10.96 -5.97 5.34
CA GLY A 163 -11.90 -7.08 5.25
C GLY A 163 -12.12 -7.85 6.55
N LEU A 164 -11.28 -7.65 7.58
CA LEU A 164 -11.36 -8.30 8.89
C LEU A 164 -11.18 -7.28 10.01
N ASP A 165 -11.81 -7.56 11.17
CA ASP A 165 -11.75 -6.72 12.37
C ASP A 165 -10.30 -6.40 12.76
N GLY A 166 -9.93 -5.12 12.73
CA GLY A 166 -8.62 -4.63 13.12
C GLY A 166 -7.51 -4.82 12.07
N LEU A 167 -7.75 -5.51 10.95
CA LEU A 167 -6.68 -5.85 10.01
C LEU A 167 -6.06 -4.59 9.40
N ALA A 168 -6.84 -3.73 8.75
CA ALA A 168 -6.32 -2.52 8.11
C ALA A 168 -5.73 -1.52 9.12
N SER A 169 -6.39 -1.32 10.26
CA SER A 169 -5.91 -0.42 11.31
C SER A 169 -4.61 -0.93 11.95
N GLY A 170 -4.52 -2.21 12.28
CA GLY A 170 -3.31 -2.74 12.93
C GLY A 170 -2.11 -2.87 11.99
N THR A 171 -2.32 -3.25 10.73
CA THR A 171 -1.25 -3.23 9.72
C THR A 171 -0.76 -1.80 9.49
N SER A 172 -1.66 -0.81 9.39
CA SER A 172 -1.30 0.61 9.29
C SER A 172 -0.52 1.10 10.52
N LEU A 173 -0.87 0.65 11.72
CA LEU A 173 -0.11 0.94 12.94
C LEU A 173 1.33 0.44 12.85
N ILE A 174 1.53 -0.82 12.45
CA ILE A 174 2.87 -1.41 12.31
C ILE A 174 3.69 -0.64 11.26
N VAL A 175 3.08 -0.28 10.13
CA VAL A 175 3.73 0.53 9.09
C VAL A 175 4.11 1.92 9.63
N CYS A 176 3.22 2.59 10.39
CA CYS A 176 3.54 3.88 11.01
C CYS A 176 4.71 3.80 11.98
N ILE A 177 4.79 2.73 12.79
CA ILE A 177 5.92 2.50 13.71
C ILE A 177 7.22 2.29 12.93
N ALA A 178 7.19 1.48 11.86
CA ALA A 178 8.35 1.28 10.99
C ALA A 178 8.80 2.61 10.37
N MET A 179 7.87 3.38 9.79
CA MET A 179 8.15 4.69 9.18
C MET A 179 8.69 5.70 10.20
N PHE A 180 8.16 5.69 11.42
CA PHE A 180 8.68 6.50 12.54
C PHE A 180 10.15 6.17 12.82
N THR A 181 10.47 4.88 13.00
CA THR A 181 11.82 4.43 13.33
C THR A 181 12.81 4.76 12.21
N ILE A 182 12.43 4.49 10.96
CA ILE A 182 13.22 4.82 9.77
C ILE A 182 13.48 6.33 9.68
N SER A 183 12.45 7.13 9.96
CA SER A 183 12.56 8.58 9.90
C SER A 183 13.45 9.16 10.98
N LEU A 184 13.53 8.52 12.15
CA LEU A 184 14.50 8.90 13.19
C LEU A 184 15.94 8.63 12.72
N ILE A 185 16.21 7.49 12.10
CA ILE A 185 17.54 7.14 11.57
C ILE A 185 17.93 8.15 10.48
N ASN A 186 17.01 8.49 9.59
CA ASN A 186 17.23 9.43 8.48
C ASN A 186 17.12 10.90 8.89
N GLN A 187 16.94 11.18 10.19
CA GLN A 187 16.78 12.54 10.73
C GLN A 187 15.65 13.35 10.06
N ASN A 188 14.61 12.66 9.58
CA ASN A 188 13.43 13.27 9.00
C ASN A 188 12.37 13.54 10.07
N ILE A 189 12.54 14.66 10.80
CA ILE A 189 11.69 15.03 11.94
C ILE A 189 10.20 15.14 11.55
N GLY A 190 9.90 15.66 10.36
CA GLY A 190 8.51 15.83 9.91
C GLY A 190 7.78 14.50 9.73
N VAL A 191 8.40 13.53 9.06
CA VAL A 191 7.82 12.19 8.88
C VAL A 191 7.73 11.46 10.22
N ALA A 192 8.74 11.58 11.08
CA ALA A 192 8.71 10.99 12.41
C ALA A 192 7.52 11.53 13.24
N LEU A 193 7.29 12.86 13.20
CA LEU A 193 6.18 13.50 13.90
C LEU A 193 4.82 12.98 13.41
N ILE A 194 4.59 13.02 12.08
CA ILE A 194 3.32 12.60 11.49
C ILE A 194 3.09 11.10 11.76
N SER A 195 4.12 10.28 11.61
CA SER A 195 4.03 8.83 11.81
C SER A 195 3.68 8.48 13.25
N VAL A 196 4.29 9.14 14.25
CA VAL A 196 4.04 8.83 15.67
C VAL A 196 2.66 9.30 16.13
N ILE A 197 2.19 10.47 15.68
CA ILE A 197 0.83 10.94 15.99
C ILE A 197 -0.21 10.02 15.35
N LEU A 198 -0.01 9.64 14.09
CA LEU A 198 -0.91 8.72 13.39
C LEU A 198 -0.92 7.34 14.06
N ALA A 199 0.24 6.81 14.43
CA ALA A 199 0.35 5.55 15.17
C ALA A 199 -0.42 5.58 16.49
N GLY A 200 -0.27 6.65 17.28
CA GLY A 200 -1.04 6.85 18.51
C GLY A 200 -2.55 6.87 18.25
N SER A 201 -2.99 7.67 17.27
CA SER A 201 -4.41 7.76 16.90
C SER A 201 -4.99 6.41 16.49
N ILE A 202 -4.25 5.62 15.71
CA ILE A 202 -4.66 4.27 15.31
C ILE A 202 -4.72 3.33 16.51
N LEU A 203 -3.72 3.37 17.41
CA LEU A 203 -3.69 2.51 18.59
C LEU A 203 -4.90 2.73 19.50
N GLY A 204 -5.27 3.98 19.75
CA GLY A 204 -6.45 4.31 20.54
C GLY A 204 -7.75 3.77 19.92
N PHE A 205 -7.89 3.88 18.60
CA PHE A 205 -9.01 3.31 17.84
C PHE A 205 -9.01 1.79 17.84
N LEU A 206 -7.86 1.16 17.70
CA LEU A 206 -7.70 -0.29 17.55
C LEU A 206 -8.28 -1.07 18.75
N LYS A 207 -8.31 -0.49 19.94
CA LYS A 207 -8.99 -1.08 21.12
C LYS A 207 -10.45 -1.42 20.84
N TYR A 208 -11.13 -0.62 20.02
CA TYR A 208 -12.54 -0.80 19.68
C TYR A 208 -12.77 -1.54 18.37
N ASN A 209 -11.77 -1.54 17.51
CA ASN A 209 -11.81 -2.13 16.16
C ASN A 209 -11.23 -3.56 16.12
N PHE A 210 -10.36 -3.95 17.10
CA PHE A 210 -9.82 -5.31 17.16
C PHE A 210 -10.92 -6.33 17.46
N TYR A 211 -10.71 -7.54 16.98
CA TYR A 211 -11.70 -8.63 17.11
C TYR A 211 -12.04 -8.99 18.57
N PRO A 212 -13.32 -9.07 18.95
CA PRO A 212 -14.53 -8.72 18.18
C PRO A 212 -14.75 -7.20 18.13
N ALA A 213 -14.88 -6.64 16.93
CA ALA A 213 -14.99 -5.19 16.75
C ALA A 213 -16.33 -4.65 17.27
N SER A 214 -16.27 -3.51 17.97
CA SER A 214 -17.46 -2.75 18.42
C SER A 214 -17.81 -1.57 17.50
N ILE A 215 -16.87 -1.21 16.61
CA ILE A 215 -16.99 -0.24 15.54
C ILE A 215 -16.01 -0.61 14.42
N PHE A 216 -16.44 -0.53 13.18
CA PHE A 216 -15.59 -0.72 12.00
C PHE A 216 -14.87 0.57 11.62
N LEU A 217 -13.70 0.40 11.01
CA LEU A 217 -12.91 1.48 10.44
C LEU A 217 -13.73 2.28 9.40
N GLY A 218 -14.46 1.55 8.54
CA GLY A 218 -15.26 2.08 7.45
C GLY A 218 -14.41 2.54 6.25
N ASP A 219 -15.09 2.81 5.15
CA ASP A 219 -14.44 3.35 3.95
C ASP A 219 -13.78 4.72 4.22
N SER A 220 -14.38 5.52 5.12
CA SER A 220 -13.82 6.79 5.61
C SER A 220 -12.43 6.60 6.23
N GLY A 221 -12.26 5.59 7.08
CA GLY A 221 -10.99 5.33 7.74
C GLY A 221 -9.99 4.61 6.84
N ALA A 222 -10.44 3.64 6.07
CA ALA A 222 -9.59 2.87 5.17
C ALA A 222 -8.94 3.76 4.09
N TYR A 223 -9.73 4.63 3.44
CA TYR A 223 -9.19 5.59 2.48
C TYR A 223 -8.29 6.62 3.15
N TYR A 224 -8.68 7.14 4.32
CA TYR A 224 -7.87 8.10 5.06
C TYR A 224 -6.50 7.51 5.42
N LEU A 225 -6.46 6.31 6.00
CA LEU A 225 -5.20 5.65 6.36
C LEU A 225 -4.34 5.35 5.13
N GLY A 226 -4.93 4.85 4.05
CA GLY A 226 -4.20 4.59 2.81
C GLY A 226 -3.62 5.87 2.21
N PHE A 227 -4.37 6.97 2.20
CA PHE A 227 -3.89 8.28 1.78
C PHE A 227 -2.73 8.77 2.66
N MET A 228 -2.88 8.71 3.99
CA MET A 228 -1.84 9.14 4.93
C MET A 228 -0.55 8.32 4.78
N LEU A 229 -0.65 7.00 4.62
CA LEU A 229 0.51 6.14 4.42
C LEU A 229 1.18 6.37 3.07
N SER A 230 0.41 6.62 2.00
CA SER A 230 0.97 6.99 0.70
C SER A 230 1.74 8.30 0.78
N ALA A 231 1.20 9.29 1.48
CA ALA A 231 1.86 10.57 1.67
C ALA A 231 3.11 10.49 2.56
N LEU A 232 3.07 9.72 3.65
CA LEU A 232 4.24 9.45 4.49
C LEU A 232 5.37 8.82 3.68
N SER A 233 5.05 7.91 2.77
CA SER A 233 6.03 7.29 1.88
C SER A 233 6.67 8.32 0.92
N LEU A 234 5.90 9.25 0.38
CA LEU A 234 6.41 10.33 -0.48
C LEU A 234 7.28 11.31 0.31
N LEU A 235 6.86 11.67 1.53
CA LEU A 235 7.60 12.56 2.43
C LEU A 235 8.94 11.97 2.87
N SER A 236 9.02 10.66 3.06
CA SER A 236 10.27 10.00 3.46
C SER A 236 11.32 10.05 2.36
N ASN A 237 10.92 10.14 1.10
CA ASN A 237 11.81 10.21 -0.07
C ASN A 237 12.49 11.58 -0.28
N MET A 238 11.99 12.65 0.33
CA MET A 238 12.47 14.01 0.03
C MET A 238 13.91 14.29 0.41
N LYS A 239 14.54 13.48 1.27
CA LYS A 239 15.92 13.71 1.74
C LYS A 239 16.95 12.71 1.21
N GLY A 240 16.54 11.73 0.40
CA GLY A 240 17.44 10.69 -0.11
C GLY A 240 17.21 10.44 -1.59
N THR A 241 18.26 10.60 -2.39
CA THR A 241 18.29 10.25 -3.82
C THR A 241 18.48 8.74 -4.06
N THR A 242 18.58 7.95 -3.00
CA THR A 242 18.87 6.50 -3.07
C THR A 242 17.59 5.67 -3.30
N ALA A 243 17.72 4.60 -4.07
CA ALA A 243 16.66 3.60 -4.29
C ALA A 243 16.03 3.09 -2.97
N LEU A 244 16.79 3.06 -1.87
CA LEU A 244 16.32 2.73 -0.53
C LEU A 244 15.15 3.61 -0.08
N ALA A 245 15.15 4.90 -0.42
CA ALA A 245 14.14 5.84 0.02
C ALA A 245 12.72 5.48 -0.50
N ILE A 246 12.62 4.85 -1.68
CA ILE A 246 11.36 4.36 -2.24
C ILE A 246 11.10 2.90 -1.87
N LEU A 247 12.16 2.08 -1.85
CA LEU A 247 12.04 0.66 -1.54
C LEU A 247 11.52 0.40 -0.13
N VAL A 248 11.98 1.19 0.84
CA VAL A 248 11.59 1.06 2.25
C VAL A 248 10.08 1.21 2.48
N PRO A 249 9.42 2.28 1.99
CA PRO A 249 7.95 2.36 2.05
C PRO A 249 7.24 1.22 1.31
N ILE A 250 7.77 0.80 0.15
CA ILE A 250 7.21 -0.32 -0.61
C ILE A 250 7.25 -1.61 0.21
N ILE A 251 8.38 -1.88 0.86
CA ILE A 251 8.52 -3.08 1.70
C ILE A 251 7.61 -2.98 2.94
N ALA A 252 7.58 -1.82 3.60
CA ALA A 252 6.74 -1.62 4.77
C ALA A 252 5.23 -1.76 4.44
N LEU A 253 4.82 -1.32 3.24
CA LEU A 253 3.47 -1.50 2.69
C LEU A 253 3.32 -2.81 1.90
N GLY A 254 4.28 -3.71 1.97
CA GLY A 254 4.37 -4.90 1.11
C GLY A 254 3.15 -5.80 1.18
N LEU A 255 2.55 -5.99 2.35
CA LEU A 255 1.34 -6.80 2.49
C LEU A 255 0.15 -6.22 1.73
N PRO A 256 -0.26 -4.94 1.92
CA PRO A 256 -1.33 -4.33 1.13
C PRO A 256 -1.05 -4.33 -0.38
N ILE A 257 0.17 -4.00 -0.77
CA ILE A 257 0.57 -3.97 -2.19
C ILE A 257 0.48 -5.37 -2.80
N MET A 258 1.01 -6.39 -2.11
CA MET A 258 1.01 -7.77 -2.59
C MET A 258 -0.41 -8.31 -2.76
N ASP A 259 -1.29 -8.10 -1.78
CA ASP A 259 -2.70 -8.53 -1.88
C ASP A 259 -3.42 -7.89 -3.06
N THR A 260 -3.19 -6.59 -3.29
CA THR A 260 -3.76 -5.86 -4.41
C THR A 260 -3.23 -6.36 -5.74
N LEU A 261 -1.90 -6.54 -5.88
CA LEU A 261 -1.29 -7.05 -7.12
C LEU A 261 -1.75 -8.47 -7.45
N LEU A 262 -1.84 -9.36 -6.46
CA LEU A 262 -2.35 -10.71 -6.64
C LEU A 262 -3.81 -10.71 -7.08
N SER A 263 -4.64 -9.84 -6.51
CA SER A 263 -6.03 -9.67 -6.92
C SER A 263 -6.14 -9.13 -8.35
N MET A 264 -5.32 -8.15 -8.73
CA MET A 264 -5.27 -7.62 -10.10
C MET A 264 -4.79 -8.67 -11.10
N LEU A 265 -3.73 -9.41 -10.78
CA LEU A 265 -3.19 -10.49 -11.62
C LEU A 265 -4.25 -11.58 -11.85
N ARG A 266 -4.96 -12.00 -10.80
CA ARG A 266 -6.04 -12.99 -10.91
C ARG A 266 -7.14 -12.50 -11.84
N ARG A 267 -7.61 -11.27 -11.69
CA ARG A 267 -8.63 -10.68 -12.55
C ARG A 267 -8.18 -10.61 -14.01
N LEU A 268 -6.91 -10.27 -14.22
CA LEU A 268 -6.30 -10.27 -15.55
C LEU A 268 -6.32 -11.68 -16.13
N LEU A 269 -5.83 -12.70 -15.41
CA LEU A 269 -5.80 -14.07 -15.86
C LEU A 269 -7.22 -14.62 -16.14
N GLN A 270 -8.19 -14.37 -15.25
CA GLN A 270 -9.58 -14.75 -15.48
C GLN A 270 -10.21 -14.04 -16.69
N SER A 271 -9.77 -12.83 -17.01
CA SER A 271 -10.21 -12.13 -18.21
C SER A 271 -9.62 -12.73 -19.50
N LEU A 272 -8.50 -13.42 -19.39
CA LEU A 272 -7.81 -14.09 -20.50
C LEU A 272 -8.31 -15.52 -20.74
N ASP A 273 -8.93 -16.13 -19.72
CA ASP A 273 -9.47 -17.49 -19.78
C ASP A 273 -10.84 -17.50 -20.49
N VAL A 274 -10.85 -17.20 -21.79
CA VAL A 274 -12.02 -17.24 -22.64
C VAL A 274 -11.95 -18.36 -23.63
N THR A 275 -12.93 -19.23 -23.51
CA THR A 275 -13.26 -20.34 -24.39
C THR A 275 -13.08 -20.03 -25.88
N ALA A 276 -12.61 -21.04 -26.59
CA ALA A 276 -12.26 -21.05 -28.02
C ALA A 276 -13.36 -20.54 -28.99
N ASP A 277 -14.55 -20.22 -28.50
CA ASP A 277 -15.72 -19.83 -29.30
C ASP A 277 -15.78 -18.33 -29.68
N ASP A 278 -14.97 -17.47 -29.04
CA ASP A 278 -14.98 -16.02 -29.29
C ASP A 278 -13.89 -15.56 -30.29
N LYS A 279 -13.44 -16.44 -31.18
CA LYS A 279 -12.28 -16.22 -32.08
C LYS A 279 -12.44 -15.12 -33.17
N GLU A 280 -13.58 -14.47 -33.25
CA GLU A 280 -13.86 -13.58 -34.42
C GLU A 280 -14.08 -12.08 -34.11
N LYS A 281 -13.87 -11.58 -32.89
CA LYS A 281 -14.17 -10.17 -32.60
C LYS A 281 -12.95 -9.34 -32.25
N ASN A 282 -12.74 -8.27 -33.02
CA ASN A 282 -11.76 -7.18 -32.90
C ASN A 282 -11.13 -7.00 -31.51
N MET A 283 -9.81 -7.15 -31.41
CA MET A 283 -8.99 -7.09 -30.20
C MET A 283 -9.22 -5.81 -29.36
N VAL A 284 -9.50 -4.66 -29.99
CA VAL A 284 -9.79 -3.39 -29.30
C VAL A 284 -11.15 -3.44 -28.60
N LYS A 285 -12.21 -4.00 -29.23
CA LYS A 285 -13.50 -4.24 -28.57
C LYS A 285 -13.39 -5.25 -27.44
N PHE A 286 -12.52 -6.25 -27.57
CA PHE A 286 -12.22 -7.24 -26.57
C PHE A 286 -11.62 -6.60 -25.28
N PHE A 287 -10.62 -5.74 -25.40
CA PHE A 287 -10.06 -5.00 -24.25
C PHE A 287 -11.08 -4.08 -23.59
N PHE A 288 -11.88 -3.35 -24.35
CA PHE A 288 -12.89 -2.43 -23.80
C PHE A 288 -14.12 -3.13 -23.23
N SER A 289 -14.58 -4.23 -23.80
CA SER A 289 -15.73 -4.98 -23.26
C SER A 289 -15.40 -5.74 -21.99
N LYS A 290 -14.15 -6.20 -21.84
CA LYS A 290 -13.67 -6.95 -20.65
C LYS A 290 -13.16 -6.05 -19.53
N GLY A 291 -12.89 -4.79 -19.76
CA GLY A 291 -12.70 -3.81 -18.68
C GLY A 291 -13.84 -3.79 -17.66
N LYS A 292 -15.06 -4.20 -18.08
CA LYS A 292 -16.20 -4.40 -17.16
C LYS A 292 -16.06 -5.62 -16.24
N SER A 293 -15.34 -6.66 -16.63
CA SER A 293 -15.12 -7.84 -15.77
C SER A 293 -14.04 -7.60 -14.71
N MET A 294 -13.10 -6.69 -14.96
CA MET A 294 -12.08 -6.26 -13.98
C MET A 294 -12.66 -5.56 -12.74
N VAL A 295 -13.90 -5.09 -12.80
CA VAL A 295 -14.58 -4.34 -11.72
C VAL A 295 -15.42 -5.26 -10.82
N LYS A 296 -15.52 -6.57 -11.13
CA LYS A 296 -16.26 -7.50 -10.25
C LYS A 296 -15.54 -7.68 -8.91
N PRO A 297 -16.26 -7.69 -7.76
CA PRO A 297 -15.65 -7.91 -6.47
C PRO A 297 -14.92 -9.26 -6.43
N ASP A 298 -13.65 -9.24 -6.04
CA ASP A 298 -12.87 -10.45 -5.78
C ASP A 298 -13.14 -10.95 -4.36
N LYS A 299 -13.25 -12.26 -4.18
CA LYS A 299 -13.50 -12.91 -2.88
C LYS A 299 -12.28 -13.67 -2.36
N ASP A 300 -11.15 -13.58 -3.05
CA ASP A 300 -9.99 -14.42 -2.80
C ASP A 300 -8.75 -13.63 -2.33
N HIS A 301 -8.97 -12.52 -1.60
CA HIS A 301 -7.91 -11.81 -0.89
C HIS A 301 -7.20 -12.71 0.12
N ILE A 302 -5.95 -12.38 0.46
CA ILE A 302 -5.10 -13.17 1.38
C ILE A 302 -5.83 -13.51 2.68
N HIS A 303 -6.52 -12.54 3.27
CA HIS A 303 -7.25 -12.74 4.53
C HIS A 303 -8.42 -13.74 4.40
N HIS A 304 -9.14 -13.74 3.28
CA HIS A 304 -10.20 -14.73 3.03
C HIS A 304 -9.63 -16.14 2.84
N ARG A 305 -8.45 -16.27 2.25
CA ARG A 305 -7.78 -17.57 2.07
C ARG A 305 -7.31 -18.15 3.40
N LEU A 306 -6.77 -17.30 4.31
CA LEU A 306 -6.41 -17.76 5.64
C LEU A 306 -7.63 -18.32 6.41
N LEU A 307 -8.80 -17.67 6.29
CA LEU A 307 -10.06 -18.19 6.86
C LEU A 307 -10.48 -19.52 6.21
N LYS A 308 -10.35 -19.66 4.88
CA LYS A 308 -10.64 -20.93 4.16
C LYS A 308 -9.69 -22.06 4.59
N LEU A 309 -8.47 -21.75 5.02
CA LEU A 309 -7.50 -22.69 5.58
C LEU A 309 -7.82 -23.08 7.03
N GLY A 310 -8.93 -22.59 7.60
CA GLY A 310 -9.39 -22.95 8.94
C GLY A 310 -8.87 -22.07 10.06
N LEU A 311 -8.18 -20.98 9.78
CA LEU A 311 -7.78 -20.04 10.83
C LEU A 311 -8.99 -19.26 11.34
N SER A 312 -9.05 -19.05 12.66
CA SER A 312 -9.99 -18.08 13.22
C SER A 312 -9.68 -16.66 12.75
N GLN A 313 -10.68 -15.77 12.73
CA GLN A 313 -10.48 -14.37 12.33
C GLN A 313 -9.33 -13.71 13.09
N ARG A 314 -9.28 -13.89 14.41
CA ARG A 314 -8.20 -13.37 15.26
C ARG A 314 -6.82 -13.88 14.82
N ASN A 315 -6.70 -15.19 14.58
CA ASN A 315 -5.42 -15.79 14.21
C ASN A 315 -4.99 -15.36 12.80
N ALA A 316 -5.92 -15.23 11.85
CA ALA A 316 -5.64 -14.71 10.53
C ALA A 316 -5.09 -13.28 10.60
N VAL A 317 -5.71 -12.40 11.39
CA VAL A 317 -5.25 -11.01 11.58
C VAL A 317 -3.87 -10.98 12.24
N LEU A 318 -3.65 -11.74 13.32
CA LEU A 318 -2.34 -11.80 13.99
C LEU A 318 -1.24 -12.33 13.06
N THR A 319 -1.53 -13.34 12.23
CA THR A 319 -0.59 -13.84 11.21
C THR A 319 -0.19 -12.74 10.25
N LEU A 320 -1.15 -11.94 9.76
CA LEU A 320 -0.88 -10.83 8.85
C LEU A 320 -0.12 -9.68 9.53
N TYR A 321 -0.35 -9.44 10.83
CA TYR A 321 0.46 -8.51 11.63
C TYR A 321 1.92 -8.96 11.72
N VAL A 322 2.17 -10.25 11.97
CA VAL A 322 3.53 -10.80 12.00
C VAL A 322 4.20 -10.62 10.63
N VAL A 323 3.50 -10.90 9.53
CA VAL A 323 4.05 -10.68 8.17
C VAL A 323 4.38 -9.20 7.96
N THR A 324 3.48 -8.28 8.31
CA THR A 324 3.72 -6.83 8.19
C THR A 324 4.88 -6.39 9.08
N PHE A 325 4.99 -6.91 10.29
CA PHE A 325 6.10 -6.62 11.20
C PHE A 325 7.44 -7.09 10.64
N ILE A 326 7.49 -8.31 10.08
CA ILE A 326 8.70 -8.84 9.42
C ILE A 326 9.10 -7.95 8.25
N LEU A 327 8.15 -7.56 7.39
CA LEU A 327 8.41 -6.65 6.27
C LEU A 327 8.93 -5.29 6.76
N GLY A 328 8.32 -4.74 7.82
CA GLY A 328 8.80 -3.51 8.46
C GLY A 328 10.21 -3.63 9.04
N ALA A 329 10.53 -4.77 9.69
CA ALA A 329 11.86 -5.05 10.21
C ALA A 329 12.90 -5.19 9.07
N ILE A 330 12.52 -5.83 7.97
CA ILE A 330 13.37 -5.92 6.77
C ILE A 330 13.62 -4.52 6.19
N ALA A 331 12.58 -3.69 6.07
CA ALA A 331 12.71 -2.31 5.61
C ALA A 331 13.65 -1.50 6.51
N LEU A 332 13.53 -1.68 7.83
CA LEU A 332 14.39 -1.03 8.81
C LEU A 332 15.84 -1.51 8.71
N SER A 333 16.07 -2.82 8.55
CA SER A 333 17.41 -3.37 8.38
C SER A 333 18.11 -2.86 7.13
N ALA A 334 17.37 -2.68 6.04
CA ALA A 334 17.89 -2.12 4.79
C ALA A 334 18.39 -0.67 4.97
N VAL A 335 17.81 0.10 5.87
CA VAL A 335 18.24 1.46 6.18
C VAL A 335 19.42 1.47 7.14
N TYR A 336 19.40 0.60 8.16
CA TYR A 336 20.41 0.56 9.20
C TYR A 336 21.75 0.00 8.69
N PHE A 337 21.70 -1.11 7.98
CA PHE A 337 22.88 -1.75 7.40
C PHE A 337 23.06 -1.28 5.95
N ARG A 338 23.73 -0.17 5.75
CA ARG A 338 23.98 0.42 4.42
C ARG A 338 24.70 -0.52 3.45
N ASN A 339 25.36 -1.56 3.95
CA ASN A 339 26.13 -2.54 3.16
C ASN A 339 25.36 -3.82 2.83
N ILE A 340 24.08 -3.95 3.25
CA ILE A 340 23.26 -5.08 2.78
C ILE A 340 22.99 -4.86 1.31
N ASP A 341 23.37 -5.84 0.52
CA ASP A 341 23.06 -5.88 -0.90
C ASP A 341 21.53 -5.85 -1.10
N GLN A 342 21.06 -4.73 -1.64
CA GLN A 342 19.63 -4.48 -1.85
C GLN A 342 19.00 -5.52 -2.77
N ALA A 343 19.77 -6.10 -3.70
CA ALA A 343 19.27 -7.17 -4.55
C ALA A 343 19.09 -8.46 -3.79
N LEU A 344 19.96 -8.78 -2.83
CA LEU A 344 19.80 -9.93 -1.96
C LEU A 344 18.54 -9.79 -1.11
N LEU A 345 18.28 -8.59 -0.60
CA LEU A 345 17.08 -8.27 0.14
C LEU A 345 15.81 -8.41 -0.71
N ILE A 346 15.80 -7.82 -1.91
CA ILE A 346 14.69 -7.90 -2.86
C ILE A 346 14.45 -9.36 -3.26
N THR A 347 15.52 -10.11 -3.54
CA THR A 347 15.45 -11.53 -3.91
C THR A 347 14.87 -12.36 -2.76
N ALA A 348 15.32 -12.13 -1.52
CA ALA A 348 14.79 -12.82 -0.34
C ALA A 348 13.29 -12.52 -0.12
N ILE A 349 12.87 -11.25 -0.28
CA ILE A 349 11.46 -10.85 -0.18
C ILE A 349 10.64 -11.51 -1.31
N ALA A 350 11.14 -11.48 -2.53
CA ALA A 350 10.47 -12.09 -3.69
C ALA A 350 10.30 -13.60 -3.49
N LEU A 351 11.35 -14.29 -3.01
CA LEU A 351 11.32 -15.72 -2.72
C LEU A 351 10.36 -16.03 -1.56
N ALA A 352 10.40 -15.27 -0.47
CA ALA A 352 9.49 -15.44 0.67
C ALA A 352 8.03 -15.21 0.24
N SER A 353 7.78 -14.17 -0.58
CA SER A 353 6.48 -13.87 -1.15
C SER A 353 6.00 -15.02 -2.06
N TYR A 354 6.88 -15.53 -2.93
CA TYR A 354 6.58 -16.68 -3.79
C TYR A 354 6.20 -17.94 -2.99
N ILE A 355 6.99 -18.27 -1.96
CA ILE A 355 6.72 -19.41 -1.08
C ILE A 355 5.40 -19.20 -0.32
N GLY A 356 5.15 -18.00 0.20
CA GLY A 356 3.91 -17.64 0.88
C GLY A 356 2.69 -17.79 -0.01
N VAL A 357 2.75 -17.23 -1.21
CA VAL A 357 1.68 -17.31 -2.22
C VAL A 357 1.42 -18.76 -2.63
N ARG A 358 2.48 -19.56 -2.83
CA ARG A 358 2.37 -20.99 -3.14
C ARG A 358 1.68 -21.79 -2.02
N LYS A 359 2.05 -21.55 -0.74
CA LYS A 359 1.44 -22.21 0.42
C LYS A 359 -0.02 -21.81 0.64
N LEU A 360 -0.41 -20.60 0.25
CA LEU A 360 -1.78 -20.12 0.31
C LEU A 360 -2.69 -20.71 -0.79
N GLY A 361 -2.17 -21.64 -1.62
CA GLY A 361 -2.96 -22.35 -2.63
C GLY A 361 -3.43 -21.44 -3.77
N TYR A 362 -2.60 -20.48 -4.19
CA TYR A 362 -2.86 -19.67 -5.38
C TYR A 362 -2.65 -20.51 -6.63
N ASN A 363 -3.75 -21.02 -7.22
CA ASN A 363 -3.71 -21.81 -8.45
C ASN A 363 -3.22 -20.98 -9.66
N GLU A 364 -3.25 -19.66 -9.56
CA GLU A 364 -2.78 -18.74 -10.59
C GLU A 364 -1.28 -18.92 -10.91
N ILE A 365 -0.49 -19.39 -9.94
CA ILE A 365 0.93 -19.73 -10.19
C ILE A 365 1.04 -21.05 -10.94
N GLN A 366 0.14 -22.01 -10.72
CA GLN A 366 0.08 -23.24 -11.55
C GLN A 366 -0.27 -22.89 -12.98
N PHE A 367 -1.16 -21.91 -13.18
CA PHE A 367 -1.53 -21.40 -14.48
C PHE A 367 -0.33 -20.83 -15.27
N LEU A 368 0.60 -20.14 -14.60
CA LEU A 368 1.85 -19.68 -15.20
C LEU A 368 2.80 -20.88 -15.53
N ARG A 369 2.77 -21.94 -14.73
CA ARG A 369 3.61 -23.12 -14.89
C ARG A 369 3.09 -24.06 -15.99
N ASP A 370 1.78 -24.23 -16.09
CA ASP A 370 1.15 -25.20 -16.98
C ASP A 370 0.99 -24.69 -18.43
N GLY A 371 1.60 -23.52 -18.73
CA GLY A 371 1.70 -23.00 -20.10
C GLY A 371 0.38 -22.46 -20.67
N THR A 372 -0.61 -22.17 -19.84
CA THR A 372 -1.92 -21.64 -20.25
C THR A 372 -1.89 -20.17 -20.71
N LEU A 373 -0.74 -19.50 -20.63
CA LEU A 373 -0.48 -18.26 -21.40
C LEU A 373 -0.25 -18.55 -22.89
N VAL A 374 -0.08 -19.82 -23.25
CA VAL A 374 0.16 -20.27 -24.64
C VAL A 374 -0.96 -19.86 -25.59
N PRO A 375 -2.27 -19.91 -25.25
CA PRO A 375 -3.32 -19.46 -26.17
C PRO A 375 -3.29 -17.98 -26.52
N LEU A 376 -2.75 -17.12 -25.63
CA LEU A 376 -2.56 -15.69 -25.92
C LEU A 376 -1.54 -15.45 -27.05
N PHE A 377 -0.61 -16.39 -27.20
CA PHE A 377 0.46 -16.34 -28.19
C PHE A 377 0.14 -17.22 -29.41
N GLU A 378 -0.95 -17.99 -29.38
CA GLU A 378 -1.44 -18.76 -30.53
C GLU A 378 -2.15 -17.87 -31.56
N SER A 379 -2.63 -16.69 -31.19
CA SER A 379 -3.19 -15.72 -32.13
C SER A 379 -2.08 -14.86 -32.75
N SER A 380 -1.48 -15.34 -33.76
CA SER A 380 -1.01 -14.72 -35.01
C SER A 380 0.16 -13.71 -35.03
N MET A 381 0.74 -13.18 -33.96
CA MET A 381 1.81 -12.19 -34.14
C MET A 381 3.18 -12.49 -33.51
N VAL A 382 3.27 -13.37 -32.52
CA VAL A 382 4.56 -13.74 -31.92
C VAL A 382 4.66 -15.27 -31.87
N SER A 383 5.61 -15.84 -32.62
CA SER A 383 5.81 -17.29 -32.61
C SER A 383 6.23 -17.71 -31.17
N ARG A 384 5.70 -18.87 -30.69
CA ARG A 384 6.09 -19.51 -29.41
C ARG A 384 7.61 -19.58 -29.22
N ARG A 385 8.35 -19.63 -30.33
CA ARG A 385 9.81 -19.69 -30.37
C ARG A 385 10.41 -18.34 -29.93
N LEU A 386 9.88 -17.22 -30.45
CA LEU A 386 10.35 -15.87 -30.10
C LEU A 386 10.05 -15.53 -28.64
N PHE A 387 8.88 -15.91 -28.11
CA PHE A 387 8.57 -15.69 -26.70
C PHE A 387 9.48 -16.50 -25.77
N ARG A 388 9.75 -17.79 -26.07
CA ARG A 388 10.71 -18.57 -25.28
C ARG A 388 12.09 -17.95 -25.32
N VAL A 389 12.56 -17.56 -26.49
CA VAL A 389 13.85 -16.88 -26.65
C VAL A 389 13.88 -15.57 -25.83
N PHE A 390 12.81 -14.78 -25.87
CA PHE A 390 12.71 -13.55 -25.08
C PHE A 390 12.77 -13.82 -23.57
N VAL A 391 12.04 -14.84 -23.09
CA VAL A 391 12.06 -15.25 -21.69
C VAL A 391 13.45 -15.77 -21.30
N ASP A 392 14.05 -16.63 -22.11
CA ASP A 392 15.38 -17.20 -21.86
C ASP A 392 16.45 -16.10 -21.84
N VAL A 393 16.44 -15.17 -22.80
CA VAL A 393 17.34 -14.01 -22.83
C VAL A 393 17.14 -13.12 -21.62
N SER A 394 15.88 -12.87 -21.23
CA SER A 394 15.58 -12.08 -20.02
C SER A 394 16.10 -12.76 -18.74
N PHE A 395 15.95 -14.08 -18.62
CA PHE A 395 16.50 -14.83 -17.48
C PHE A 395 18.03 -14.87 -17.50
N ILE A 396 18.66 -15.02 -18.67
CA ILE A 396 20.13 -14.96 -18.79
C ILE A 396 20.65 -13.57 -18.41
N ALA A 397 20.04 -12.51 -18.93
CA ALA A 397 20.41 -11.13 -18.60
C ALA A 397 20.24 -10.84 -17.08
N LEU A 398 19.12 -11.28 -16.50
CA LEU A 398 18.86 -11.15 -15.07
C LEU A 398 19.86 -11.96 -14.24
N SER A 399 20.15 -13.20 -14.61
CA SER A 399 21.11 -14.07 -13.92
C SER A 399 22.52 -13.49 -13.98
N TYR A 400 22.91 -12.98 -15.15
CA TYR A 400 24.20 -12.33 -15.33
C TYR A 400 24.30 -11.03 -14.51
N TYR A 401 23.23 -10.23 -14.52
CA TYR A 401 23.13 -9.06 -13.67
C TYR A 401 23.27 -9.41 -12.19
N LEU A 402 22.54 -10.41 -11.70
CA LEU A 402 22.63 -10.88 -10.32
C LEU A 402 24.03 -11.39 -9.99
N ALA A 403 24.68 -12.13 -10.89
CA ALA A 403 26.05 -12.62 -10.70
C ALA A 403 27.07 -11.49 -10.54
N LEU A 404 26.97 -10.44 -11.36
CA LEU A 404 27.81 -9.25 -11.23
C LEU A 404 27.52 -8.49 -9.94
N LEU A 405 26.25 -8.37 -9.58
CA LEU A 405 25.82 -7.71 -8.37
C LEU A 405 26.35 -8.41 -7.12
N PHE A 406 26.37 -9.76 -7.10
CA PHE A 406 27.01 -10.54 -6.04
C PHE A 406 28.53 -10.39 -6.03
N ARG A 407 29.15 -10.36 -7.22
CA ARG A 407 30.61 -10.28 -7.34
C ARG A 407 31.19 -8.94 -6.88
N PHE A 408 30.46 -7.85 -7.13
CA PHE A 408 30.93 -6.48 -6.85
C PHE A 408 30.20 -5.83 -5.66
N GLU A 409 29.49 -6.63 -4.85
CA GLU A 409 28.76 -6.18 -3.66
C GLU A 409 27.84 -4.96 -3.92
N GLY A 410 27.32 -4.85 -5.14
CA GLY A 410 26.47 -3.74 -5.56
C GLY A 410 27.22 -2.47 -6.00
N ASP A 411 28.54 -2.43 -5.92
CA ASP A 411 29.33 -1.30 -6.39
C ASP A 411 29.69 -1.45 -7.87
N PHE A 412 28.86 -0.87 -8.74
CA PHE A 412 29.08 -0.84 -10.18
C PHE A 412 29.91 0.39 -10.56
N SER A 413 31.21 0.20 -10.65
CA SER A 413 32.06 1.20 -11.30
C SER A 413 31.62 1.43 -12.75
N PRO A 414 31.88 2.61 -13.36
CA PRO A 414 31.54 2.86 -14.77
C PRO A 414 32.06 1.78 -15.72
N ALA A 415 33.25 1.23 -15.45
CA ALA A 415 33.85 0.15 -16.23
C ALA A 415 33.06 -1.17 -16.15
N VAL A 416 32.57 -1.54 -14.97
CA VAL A 416 31.74 -2.74 -14.76
C VAL A 416 30.39 -2.59 -15.46
N ARG A 417 29.82 -1.39 -15.42
CA ARG A 417 28.55 -1.08 -16.10
C ARG A 417 28.70 -1.15 -17.62
N GLU A 418 29.76 -0.61 -18.16
CA GLU A 418 30.06 -0.66 -19.60
C GLU A 418 30.30 -2.12 -20.05
N HIS A 419 31.04 -2.87 -19.25
CA HIS A 419 31.25 -4.32 -19.50
C HIS A 419 29.93 -5.10 -19.47
N TYR A 420 29.04 -4.84 -18.51
CA TYR A 420 27.72 -5.46 -18.45
C TYR A 420 26.91 -5.18 -19.72
N LEU A 421 26.83 -3.90 -20.11
CA LEU A 421 26.05 -3.49 -21.30
C LEU A 421 26.62 -4.04 -22.61
N SER A 422 27.92 -4.26 -22.68
CA SER A 422 28.60 -4.80 -23.87
C SER A 422 28.54 -6.33 -23.98
N THR A 423 28.24 -7.03 -22.88
CA THR A 423 28.24 -8.51 -22.80
C THR A 423 26.84 -9.13 -22.64
N ILE A 424 25.80 -8.32 -22.54
CA ILE A 424 24.41 -8.80 -22.62
C ILE A 424 24.16 -9.35 -24.03
N PRO A 425 23.67 -10.60 -24.15
CA PRO A 425 23.39 -11.21 -25.45
C PRO A 425 22.22 -10.54 -26.19
#